data_ebd2f361dec33bfa0c2f3ffc7a1ff3bf
#
_entry.id   ebd2f361dec33bfa0c2f3ffc7a1ff3bf
#
_cell.length_a   1.000
_cell.length_b   1.000
_cell.length_c   1.000
_cell.angle_alpha   90.00
_cell.angle_beta   90.00
_cell.angle_gamma   90.00
#
_symmetry.space_group_name_H-M   'P 1'
#
loop_
_entity.id
_entity.type
_entity.pdbx_description
1 polymer ?
#
loop_
_entity_poly.entity_id
_entity_poly.type
_entity_poly.pdbx_seq_one_letter_code
_entity_poly.pdbx_strand_id
1 'polypeptide(L)'
;LADQEYITLFAEVLLPLPVKGYFTYRVPQELNGLLAPGMRVVVQFGQKKFYTALVRRIHQQVPAVMSVKYVLAVVDPWPVVNEKQFLLWEWMAEYYLCTVGEVMNAALPSAYKLASETRVVMDPEYVKDGEVLSDREFMVVEALELQNILTLTDISRIVGMAKVIPLVKTMIEKGIVRVEEEITEKYKPRTETCIRLTEAYHDESLLHAEMDRLSKRAFKQLQALMAYLSISRCFSEHPVEVSRPELLKTPDISVAQLDALIRKGILETYLRNVSRLMHDDASDSSRNIIFSDAQKQVIAELKSLLNGTGIALLKGVTSSGKTEVYIHLIEEVISKGKQVLYLLPEIALTTQIIRRLQKYFGDKVGVYHSKYNEFERIEIWNKANIPLSDNQQNQPYQILLGARSALFLPFTDMGLIIVDEEHDSSYKQNDPAPRYNARDAATMLGYIHQCPVLLGSATPSVESYFNAVSGKYGLVNLNERFGSMQMPEIRIVNIREEARMKRMKSHFSPQLLDAIKQALDAGEQVILFQNRRGFSLRLECDT
;
A
#
# COMPACT_ATOMS: atom_id res chain seq x y z
N LEU A 1 20.36 -47.23 -3.00
CA LEU A 1 20.44 -45.77 -3.01
C LEU A 1 20.24 -45.36 -4.46
N ALA A 2 19.00 -44.98 -4.81
CA ALA A 2 18.66 -44.49 -6.14
C ALA A 2 19.41 -43.16 -6.36
N ASP A 3 20.12 -43.03 -7.48
CA ASP A 3 20.68 -41.78 -7.99
C ASP A 3 19.50 -40.79 -8.14
N GLN A 4 19.35 -39.89 -7.20
CA GLN A 4 18.56 -38.70 -7.42
C GLN A 4 19.30 -37.83 -8.41
N GLU A 5 18.87 -37.80 -9.67
CA GLU A 5 19.34 -36.83 -10.66
C GLU A 5 19.25 -35.43 -10.06
N TYR A 6 20.37 -34.82 -9.79
CA TYR A 6 20.45 -33.47 -9.23
C TYR A 6 20.05 -32.44 -10.30
N ILE A 7 18.80 -32.00 -10.27
CA ILE A 7 18.32 -30.98 -11.18
C ILE A 7 18.88 -29.62 -10.74
N THR A 8 19.77 -29.05 -11.56
CA THR A 8 20.26 -27.69 -11.36
C THR A 8 19.22 -26.69 -11.86
N LEU A 9 18.73 -25.84 -10.97
CA LEU A 9 17.79 -24.77 -11.28
C LEU A 9 18.47 -23.40 -11.32
N PHE A 10 17.95 -22.55 -12.17
CA PHE A 10 18.33 -21.15 -12.31
C PHE A 10 17.10 -20.28 -12.13
N ALA A 11 17.27 -19.14 -11.46
CA ALA A 11 16.24 -18.13 -11.28
C ALA A 11 16.63 -16.85 -12.04
N GLU A 12 15.76 -16.38 -12.91
CA GLU A 12 15.86 -15.02 -13.42
C GLU A 12 15.22 -14.07 -12.43
N VAL A 13 15.95 -13.06 -12.02
CA VAL A 13 15.50 -12.12 -11.01
C VAL A 13 15.53 -10.68 -11.53
N LEU A 14 14.59 -9.88 -11.03
CA LEU A 14 14.49 -8.45 -11.25
C LEU A 14 15.10 -7.69 -10.08
N LEU A 15 16.01 -6.78 -10.37
CA LEU A 15 16.64 -5.89 -9.38
C LEU A 15 15.96 -4.51 -9.37
N PRO A 16 15.84 -3.84 -8.20
CA PRO A 16 15.29 -2.48 -8.11
C PRO A 16 16.31 -1.41 -8.54
N LEU A 17 16.90 -1.60 -9.70
CA LEU A 17 17.99 -0.78 -10.23
C LEU A 17 17.67 -0.31 -11.66
N PRO A 18 18.21 0.83 -12.12
CA PRO A 18 18.05 1.33 -13.48
C PRO A 18 18.96 0.57 -14.48
N VAL A 19 18.83 -0.76 -14.48
CA VAL A 19 19.58 -1.66 -15.37
C VAL A 19 18.61 -2.47 -16.21
N LYS A 20 18.98 -2.73 -17.47
CA LYS A 20 18.13 -3.46 -18.40
C LYS A 20 18.15 -4.98 -18.13
N GLY A 21 16.98 -5.59 -18.26
CA GLY A 21 16.79 -7.04 -18.28
C GLY A 21 16.72 -7.68 -16.90
N TYR A 22 16.68 -8.99 -16.93
CA TYR A 22 16.70 -9.88 -15.78
C TYR A 22 18.08 -10.50 -15.62
N PHE A 23 18.42 -10.87 -14.38
CA PHE A 23 19.71 -11.45 -14.07
C PHE A 23 19.54 -12.87 -13.60
N THR A 24 20.34 -13.79 -14.15
CA THR A 24 20.26 -15.21 -13.83
C THR A 24 21.17 -15.55 -12.65
N TYR A 25 20.60 -16.25 -11.67
CA TYR A 25 21.29 -16.79 -10.49
C TYR A 25 21.05 -18.29 -10.40
N ARG A 26 22.03 -19.02 -9.88
CA ARG A 26 21.87 -20.44 -9.59
C ARG A 26 21.08 -20.62 -8.30
N VAL A 27 20.13 -21.55 -8.30
CA VAL A 27 19.37 -21.89 -7.12
C VAL A 27 20.13 -22.94 -6.32
N PRO A 28 20.47 -22.70 -5.03
CA PRO A 28 21.01 -23.73 -4.17
C PRO A 28 20.05 -24.91 -4.05
N GLN A 29 20.57 -26.11 -3.88
CA GLN A 29 19.76 -27.34 -3.83
C GLN A 29 18.73 -27.32 -2.70
N GLU A 30 19.10 -26.73 -1.56
CA GLU A 30 18.22 -26.60 -0.39
C GLU A 30 16.99 -25.72 -0.67
N LEU A 31 17.07 -24.86 -1.68
CA LEU A 31 15.99 -23.98 -2.11
C LEU A 31 15.17 -24.52 -3.28
N ASN A 32 15.53 -25.70 -3.81
CA ASN A 32 14.75 -26.34 -4.86
C ASN A 32 13.34 -26.68 -4.35
N GLY A 33 12.33 -26.25 -5.11
CA GLY A 33 10.93 -26.44 -4.74
C GLY A 33 10.37 -25.43 -3.73
N LEU A 34 11.20 -24.57 -3.13
CA LEU A 34 10.76 -23.50 -2.23
C LEU A 34 10.54 -22.17 -2.95
N LEU A 35 11.20 -21.98 -4.11
CA LEU A 35 11.11 -20.75 -4.88
C LEU A 35 9.91 -20.76 -5.82
N ALA A 36 9.24 -19.62 -5.93
CA ALA A 36 8.20 -19.37 -6.93
C ALA A 36 8.35 -17.97 -7.55
N PRO A 37 7.86 -17.75 -8.78
CA PRO A 37 7.78 -16.41 -9.36
C PRO A 37 7.03 -15.44 -8.43
N GLY A 38 7.52 -14.21 -8.32
CA GLY A 38 6.97 -13.18 -7.44
C GLY A 38 7.49 -13.19 -6.00
N MET A 39 8.27 -14.20 -5.59
CA MET A 39 8.96 -14.21 -4.30
C MET A 39 10.17 -13.29 -4.30
N ARG A 40 10.48 -12.73 -3.14
CA ARG A 40 11.70 -11.94 -2.92
C ARG A 40 12.84 -12.87 -2.52
N VAL A 41 13.98 -12.62 -3.13
CA VAL A 41 15.24 -13.32 -2.84
C VAL A 41 16.37 -12.33 -2.61
N VAL A 42 17.37 -12.76 -1.85
CA VAL A 42 18.61 -12.02 -1.66
C VAL A 42 19.62 -12.49 -2.67
N VAL A 43 20.20 -11.55 -3.39
CA VAL A 43 21.25 -11.83 -4.38
C VAL A 43 22.40 -10.83 -4.28
N GLN A 44 23.61 -11.29 -4.61
CA GLN A 44 24.77 -10.42 -4.74
C GLN A 44 24.87 -9.86 -6.17
N PHE A 45 24.82 -8.54 -6.31
CA PHE A 45 25.04 -7.85 -7.58
C PHE A 45 26.29 -6.97 -7.52
N GLY A 46 27.16 -7.08 -8.53
CA GLY A 46 28.48 -6.48 -8.48
C GLY A 46 29.43 -7.25 -7.54
N GLN A 47 30.46 -6.57 -7.00
CA GLN A 47 31.50 -7.24 -6.20
C GLN A 47 31.11 -7.41 -4.72
N LYS A 48 30.34 -6.46 -4.15
CA LYS A 48 30.14 -6.39 -2.69
C LYS A 48 28.71 -5.97 -2.27
N LYS A 49 27.80 -5.76 -3.22
CA LYS A 49 26.46 -5.28 -2.88
C LYS A 49 25.43 -6.40 -2.93
N PHE A 50 24.57 -6.44 -1.92
CA PHE A 50 23.44 -7.35 -1.85
C PHE A 50 22.16 -6.58 -2.07
N TYR A 51 21.23 -7.20 -2.78
CA TYR A 51 19.95 -6.60 -3.13
C TYR A 51 18.84 -7.62 -2.92
N THR A 52 17.71 -7.12 -2.49
CA THR A 52 16.46 -7.84 -2.62
C THR A 52 16.02 -7.78 -4.07
N ALA A 53 15.81 -8.93 -4.66
CA ALA A 53 15.36 -9.11 -6.04
C ALA A 53 14.04 -9.89 -6.07
N LEU A 54 13.25 -9.73 -7.11
CA LEU A 54 12.04 -10.53 -7.35
C LEU A 54 12.33 -11.64 -8.34
N VAL A 55 11.93 -12.86 -8.02
CA VAL A 55 12.00 -13.99 -8.95
C VAL A 55 10.98 -13.78 -10.07
N ARG A 56 11.44 -13.71 -11.32
CA ARG A 56 10.57 -13.60 -12.51
C ARG A 56 10.20 -14.98 -13.06
N ARG A 57 11.19 -15.86 -13.18
CA ARG A 57 10.99 -17.25 -13.61
C ARG A 57 12.10 -18.17 -13.10
N ILE A 58 11.80 -19.47 -13.07
CA ILE A 58 12.73 -20.52 -12.70
C ILE A 58 12.84 -21.47 -13.89
N HIS A 59 14.06 -21.87 -14.24
CA HIS A 59 14.31 -22.74 -15.40
C HIS A 59 15.56 -23.60 -15.20
N GLN A 60 15.76 -24.56 -16.09
CA GLN A 60 16.91 -25.47 -16.09
C GLN A 60 17.97 -25.10 -17.16
N GLN A 61 17.68 -24.10 -17.98
CA GLN A 61 18.57 -23.71 -19.08
C GLN A 61 19.86 -23.11 -18.51
N VAL A 62 21.00 -23.74 -18.84
CA VAL A 62 22.31 -23.28 -18.39
C VAL A 62 22.63 -21.95 -19.07
N PRO A 63 22.99 -20.89 -18.31
CA PRO A 63 23.36 -19.61 -18.89
C PRO A 63 24.68 -19.70 -19.67
N ALA A 64 24.79 -18.91 -20.73
CA ALA A 64 26.00 -18.86 -21.57
C ALA A 64 27.22 -18.16 -20.92
N VAL A 65 27.14 -17.81 -19.63
CA VAL A 65 28.18 -17.10 -18.88
C VAL A 65 29.04 -18.06 -18.07
N MET A 66 30.35 -17.80 -17.98
CA MET A 66 31.32 -18.68 -17.30
C MET A 66 31.10 -18.85 -15.80
N SER A 67 30.48 -17.88 -15.14
CA SER A 67 30.27 -17.90 -13.69
C SER A 67 28.89 -17.30 -13.35
N VAL A 68 28.04 -18.07 -12.69
CA VAL A 68 26.74 -17.68 -12.24
C VAL A 68 26.74 -17.69 -10.71
N LYS A 69 26.37 -16.55 -10.10
CA LYS A 69 26.24 -16.43 -8.64
C LYS A 69 25.00 -17.16 -8.13
N TYR A 70 25.00 -17.46 -6.84
CA TYR A 70 23.87 -18.13 -6.20
C TYR A 70 22.84 -17.15 -5.64
N VAL A 71 21.58 -17.59 -5.59
CA VAL A 71 20.58 -17.03 -4.68
C VAL A 71 21.06 -17.31 -3.26
N LEU A 72 21.07 -16.30 -2.40
CA LEU A 72 21.63 -16.41 -1.04
C LEU A 72 20.57 -16.80 -0.01
N ALA A 73 19.36 -16.23 -0.13
CA ALA A 73 18.25 -16.51 0.77
C ALA A 73 16.91 -16.22 0.09
N VAL A 74 15.87 -16.86 0.57
CA VAL A 74 14.45 -16.53 0.29
C VAL A 74 13.95 -15.66 1.43
N VAL A 75 13.24 -14.59 1.11
CA VAL A 75 12.75 -13.62 2.09
C VAL A 75 11.33 -13.93 2.54
N ASP A 76 10.50 -14.33 1.58
CA ASP A 76 9.06 -14.53 1.82
C ASP A 76 8.68 -16.00 1.65
N PRO A 77 7.72 -16.50 2.41
CA PRO A 77 7.19 -17.85 2.23
C PRO A 77 6.16 -17.97 1.09
N TRP A 78 5.74 -16.83 0.51
CA TRP A 78 4.78 -16.77 -0.61
C TRP A 78 5.13 -15.63 -1.57
N PRO A 79 4.60 -15.63 -2.81
CA PRO A 79 4.78 -14.53 -3.76
C PRO A 79 4.18 -13.23 -3.27
N VAL A 80 4.95 -12.14 -3.28
CA VAL A 80 4.49 -10.78 -2.93
C VAL A 80 4.04 -9.99 -4.16
N VAL A 81 4.36 -10.49 -5.35
CA VAL A 81 4.02 -9.94 -6.67
C VAL A 81 3.47 -11.06 -7.53
N ASN A 82 2.40 -10.79 -8.26
CA ASN A 82 1.79 -11.76 -9.18
C ASN A 82 2.17 -11.50 -10.65
N GLU A 83 1.82 -12.43 -11.53
CA GLU A 83 2.14 -12.36 -12.96
C GLU A 83 1.56 -11.11 -13.65
N LYS A 84 0.34 -10.71 -13.28
CA LYS A 84 -0.32 -9.53 -13.87
C LYS A 84 0.41 -8.22 -13.56
N GLN A 85 1.04 -8.14 -12.37
CA GLN A 85 1.88 -7.01 -12.02
C GLN A 85 3.16 -6.98 -12.88
N PHE A 86 3.82 -8.13 -13.08
CA PHE A 86 4.98 -8.18 -13.98
C PHE A 86 4.62 -7.74 -15.39
N LEU A 87 3.49 -8.21 -15.94
CA LEU A 87 3.01 -7.78 -17.26
C LEU A 87 2.78 -6.27 -17.33
N LEU A 88 2.18 -5.68 -16.29
CA LEU A 88 2.00 -4.23 -16.22
C LEU A 88 3.36 -3.49 -16.17
N TRP A 89 4.30 -3.99 -15.36
CA TRP A 89 5.60 -3.34 -15.19
C TRP A 89 6.46 -3.43 -16.45
N GLU A 90 6.43 -4.56 -17.14
CA GLU A 90 7.11 -4.76 -18.43
C GLU A 90 6.53 -3.83 -19.50
N TRP A 91 5.20 -3.74 -19.59
CA TRP A 91 4.53 -2.79 -20.47
C TRP A 91 4.87 -1.33 -20.12
N MET A 92 4.86 -0.97 -18.82
CA MET A 92 5.22 0.39 -18.40
C MET A 92 6.67 0.74 -18.74
N ALA A 93 7.58 -0.20 -18.59
CA ALA A 93 8.99 0.01 -18.92
C ALA A 93 9.18 0.28 -20.43
N GLU A 94 8.48 -0.48 -21.27
CA GLU A 94 8.52 -0.29 -22.73
C GLU A 94 7.83 1.01 -23.15
N TYR A 95 6.62 1.25 -22.67
CA TYR A 95 5.81 2.40 -23.08
C TYR A 95 6.38 3.75 -22.61
N TYR A 96 6.91 3.80 -21.39
CA TYR A 96 7.48 5.03 -20.80
C TYR A 96 9.00 5.12 -20.91
N LEU A 97 9.65 4.22 -21.67
CA LEU A 97 11.09 4.20 -21.97
C LEU A 97 11.96 4.25 -20.71
N CYS A 98 11.66 3.37 -19.76
CA CYS A 98 12.46 3.18 -18.54
C CYS A 98 12.80 1.68 -18.36
N THR A 99 13.48 1.34 -17.27
CA THR A 99 13.77 -0.07 -16.96
C THR A 99 12.68 -0.67 -16.08
N VAL A 100 12.46 -1.98 -16.17
CA VAL A 100 11.52 -2.70 -15.29
C VAL A 100 11.95 -2.58 -13.83
N GLY A 101 13.28 -2.48 -13.58
CA GLY A 101 13.82 -2.25 -12.23
C GLY A 101 13.42 -0.89 -11.64
N GLU A 102 13.34 0.17 -12.45
CA GLU A 102 12.82 1.47 -12.02
C GLU A 102 11.31 1.39 -11.71
N VAL A 103 10.55 0.64 -12.51
CA VAL A 103 9.13 0.40 -12.24
C VAL A 103 8.95 -0.38 -10.94
N MET A 104 9.69 -1.47 -10.72
CA MET A 104 9.73 -2.21 -9.46
C MET A 104 10.04 -1.30 -8.27
N ASN A 105 11.04 -0.42 -8.42
CA ASN A 105 11.43 0.50 -7.36
C ASN A 105 10.33 1.50 -7.00
N ALA A 106 9.54 1.96 -7.96
CA ALA A 106 8.41 2.84 -7.74
C ALA A 106 7.18 2.10 -7.18
N ALA A 107 6.97 0.86 -7.61
CA ALA A 107 5.80 0.05 -7.27
C ALA A 107 5.84 -0.50 -5.84
N LEU A 108 6.97 -1.11 -5.45
CA LEU A 108 7.07 -1.77 -4.15
C LEU A 108 7.16 -0.77 -2.99
N PRO A 109 6.45 -1.02 -1.88
CA PRO A 109 6.65 -0.32 -0.62
C PRO A 109 8.13 -0.35 -0.20
N SER A 110 8.63 0.74 0.40
CA SER A 110 10.05 0.82 0.80
C SER A 110 10.43 -0.24 1.81
N ALA A 111 9.49 -0.60 2.70
CA ALA A 111 9.71 -1.64 3.69
C ALA A 111 9.80 -3.06 3.10
N TYR A 112 9.38 -3.27 1.85
CA TYR A 112 9.63 -4.53 1.13
C TYR A 112 11.02 -4.57 0.49
N LYS A 113 11.73 -3.45 0.46
CA LYS A 113 13.12 -3.38 0.02
C LYS A 113 13.99 -3.60 1.25
N LEU A 114 14.69 -4.73 1.30
CA LEU A 114 15.65 -4.99 2.36
C LEU A 114 16.83 -4.04 2.20
N ALA A 115 17.26 -3.46 3.30
CA ALA A 115 18.50 -2.71 3.35
C ALA A 115 19.62 -3.68 3.69
N SER A 116 20.69 -3.72 2.88
CA SER A 116 21.92 -4.37 3.26
C SER A 116 22.80 -3.36 4.00
N GLU A 117 23.12 -3.66 5.27
CA GLU A 117 24.09 -2.90 6.05
C GLU A 117 25.34 -3.76 6.19
N THR A 118 26.50 -3.19 5.90
CA THR A 118 27.77 -3.90 6.09
C THR A 118 28.03 -3.98 7.58
N ARG A 119 27.92 -5.17 8.14
CA ARG A 119 28.21 -5.48 9.55
C ARG A 119 29.55 -6.19 9.64
N VAL A 120 30.31 -5.79 10.61
CA VAL A 120 31.59 -6.40 10.95
C VAL A 120 31.40 -7.15 12.26
N VAL A 121 31.75 -8.44 12.24
CA VAL A 121 31.71 -9.34 13.40
C VAL A 121 33.06 -9.98 13.61
N MET A 122 33.35 -10.41 14.83
CA MET A 122 34.57 -11.18 15.11
C MET A 122 34.54 -12.47 14.31
N ASP A 123 35.68 -12.89 13.76
CA ASP A 123 35.78 -14.21 13.15
C ASP A 123 35.76 -15.28 14.26
N PRO A 124 34.90 -16.31 14.18
CA PRO A 124 34.82 -17.36 15.19
C PRO A 124 36.12 -18.18 15.35
N GLU A 125 36.97 -18.21 14.33
CA GLU A 125 38.23 -18.92 14.36
C GLU A 125 39.42 -18.03 14.83
N TYR A 126 39.17 -16.74 15.06
CA TYR A 126 40.18 -15.81 15.55
C TYR A 126 40.57 -16.12 16.99
N VAL A 127 41.85 -16.47 17.19
CA VAL A 127 42.46 -16.70 18.50
C VAL A 127 43.39 -15.54 18.83
N LYS A 128 43.17 -14.91 20.00
CA LYS A 128 43.94 -13.71 20.45
C LYS A 128 45.45 -13.92 20.67
N ASP A 129 45.93 -15.15 20.57
CA ASP A 129 47.31 -15.49 20.89
C ASP A 129 48.23 -15.38 19.66
N GLY A 130 48.95 -14.27 19.53
CA GLY A 130 50.17 -14.16 18.75
C GLY A 130 50.29 -13.09 17.68
N GLU A 131 49.24 -12.41 17.27
CA GLU A 131 49.35 -11.30 16.31
C GLU A 131 49.44 -9.93 16.97
N VAL A 132 50.43 -9.13 16.57
CA VAL A 132 50.55 -7.74 16.98
C VAL A 132 49.50 -6.92 16.26
N LEU A 133 48.39 -6.59 16.94
CA LEU A 133 47.37 -5.67 16.44
C LEU A 133 47.90 -4.24 16.49
N SER A 134 47.63 -3.45 15.47
CA SER A 134 47.79 -2.01 15.56
C SER A 134 46.81 -1.41 16.56
N ASP A 135 47.07 -0.22 17.09
CA ASP A 135 46.17 0.46 18.05
C ASP A 135 44.73 0.56 17.53
N ARG A 136 44.58 0.75 16.21
CA ARG A 136 43.27 0.88 15.58
C ARG A 136 42.55 -0.46 15.44
N GLU A 137 43.27 -1.51 15.10
CA GLU A 137 42.72 -2.88 15.04
C GLU A 137 42.29 -3.32 16.43
N PHE A 138 43.10 -3.00 17.44
CA PHE A 138 42.78 -3.29 18.83
C PHE A 138 41.50 -2.60 19.31
N MET A 139 41.30 -1.31 18.98
CA MET A 139 40.06 -0.57 19.30
C MET A 139 38.82 -1.21 18.68
N VAL A 140 38.92 -1.72 17.45
CA VAL A 140 37.81 -2.39 16.78
C VAL A 140 37.51 -3.74 17.41
N VAL A 141 38.54 -4.53 17.76
CA VAL A 141 38.40 -5.83 18.44
C VAL A 141 37.74 -5.64 19.81
N GLU A 142 38.22 -4.70 20.63
CA GLU A 142 37.65 -4.39 21.94
C GLU A 142 36.17 -3.97 21.84
N ALA A 143 35.83 -3.16 20.84
CA ALA A 143 34.45 -2.74 20.61
C ALA A 143 33.56 -3.89 20.15
N LEU A 144 34.09 -4.83 19.35
CA LEU A 144 33.36 -6.04 18.92
C LEU A 144 33.11 -7.01 20.06
N GLU A 145 33.99 -7.07 21.06
CA GLU A 145 33.77 -7.87 22.28
C GLU A 145 32.62 -7.33 23.12
N LEU A 146 32.43 -6.01 23.13
CA LEU A 146 31.34 -5.36 23.87
C LEU A 146 30.00 -5.41 23.16
N GLN A 147 29.97 -5.28 21.83
CA GLN A 147 28.75 -5.11 21.05
C GLN A 147 28.45 -6.24 20.05
N ASN A 148 29.32 -7.23 19.94
CA ASN A 148 29.26 -8.37 19.00
C ASN A 148 29.21 -8.00 17.51
N ILE A 149 28.61 -6.87 17.13
CA ILE A 149 28.41 -6.41 15.75
C ILE A 149 28.64 -4.91 15.70
N LEU A 150 29.44 -4.45 14.73
CA LEU A 150 29.67 -3.03 14.46
C LEU A 150 29.39 -2.74 12.99
N THR A 151 28.74 -1.59 12.70
CA THR A 151 28.65 -1.08 11.33
C THR A 151 29.94 -0.34 10.93
N LEU A 152 30.18 -0.18 9.63
CA LEU A 152 31.31 0.65 9.16
C LEU A 152 31.23 2.08 9.68
N THR A 153 30.02 2.59 9.95
CA THR A 153 29.80 3.91 10.56
C THR A 153 30.27 3.93 12.02
N ASP A 154 29.99 2.86 12.77
CA ASP A 154 30.42 2.75 14.16
C ASP A 154 31.95 2.64 14.26
N ILE A 155 32.57 1.80 13.40
CA ILE A 155 34.02 1.68 13.31
C ILE A 155 34.66 3.04 12.97
N SER A 156 34.08 3.80 12.04
CA SER A 156 34.54 5.15 11.69
C SER A 156 34.54 6.09 12.89
N ARG A 157 33.51 6.01 13.72
CA ARG A 157 33.37 6.84 14.95
C ARG A 157 34.37 6.40 16.03
N ILE A 158 34.54 5.10 16.24
CA ILE A 158 35.45 4.51 17.24
C ILE A 158 36.90 4.85 16.91
N VAL A 159 37.31 4.66 15.67
CA VAL A 159 38.71 4.86 15.22
C VAL A 159 39.01 6.33 14.87
N GLY A 160 37.98 7.18 14.79
CA GLY A 160 38.13 8.61 14.43
C GLY A 160 38.59 8.84 13.00
N MET A 161 38.27 7.93 12.08
CA MET A 161 38.67 8.00 10.66
C MET A 161 37.46 7.96 9.72
N ALA A 162 37.42 8.84 8.73
CA ALA A 162 36.38 8.84 7.71
C ALA A 162 36.49 7.66 6.72
N LYS A 163 37.69 7.11 6.51
CA LYS A 163 37.95 6.02 5.56
C LYS A 163 38.43 4.77 6.29
N VAL A 164 37.49 3.95 6.81
CA VAL A 164 37.80 2.73 7.57
C VAL A 164 37.87 1.45 6.72
N ILE A 165 37.47 1.50 5.45
CA ILE A 165 37.47 0.33 4.55
C ILE A 165 38.86 -0.33 4.44
N PRO A 166 39.98 0.39 4.29
CA PRO A 166 41.29 -0.23 4.25
C PRO A 166 41.65 -0.97 5.55
N LEU A 167 41.30 -0.40 6.70
CA LEU A 167 41.52 -1.03 8.00
C LEU A 167 40.72 -2.33 8.13
N VAL A 168 39.43 -2.30 7.84
CA VAL A 168 38.56 -3.49 7.91
C VAL A 168 39.03 -4.55 6.90
N LYS A 169 39.43 -4.14 5.71
CA LYS A 169 40.02 -5.06 4.71
C LYS A 169 41.26 -5.79 5.27
N THR A 170 42.18 -5.05 5.89
CA THR A 170 43.37 -5.66 6.50
C THR A 170 43.00 -6.62 7.63
N MET A 171 41.99 -6.28 8.45
CA MET A 171 41.52 -7.15 9.53
C MET A 171 40.86 -8.43 8.99
N ILE A 172 40.16 -8.34 7.84
CA ILE A 172 39.60 -9.53 7.15
C ILE A 172 40.73 -10.40 6.59
N GLU A 173 41.73 -9.78 5.96
CA GLU A 173 42.90 -10.50 5.40
C GLU A 173 43.71 -11.21 6.49
N LYS A 174 43.73 -10.67 7.71
CA LYS A 174 44.35 -11.29 8.89
C LYS A 174 43.42 -12.32 9.60
N GLY A 175 42.20 -12.53 9.13
CA GLY A 175 41.24 -13.42 9.78
C GLY A 175 40.76 -12.98 11.14
N ILE A 176 40.89 -11.67 11.49
CA ILE A 176 40.47 -11.12 12.77
C ILE A 176 38.94 -10.90 12.79
N VAL A 177 38.41 -10.38 11.68
CA VAL A 177 37.00 -10.08 11.51
C VAL A 177 36.48 -10.58 10.18
N ARG A 178 35.21 -10.89 10.14
CA ARG A 178 34.47 -11.12 8.89
C ARG A 178 33.40 -10.07 8.71
N VAL A 179 33.07 -9.80 7.45
CA VAL A 179 31.96 -8.92 7.10
C VAL A 179 30.72 -9.79 6.93
N GLU A 180 29.76 -9.58 7.80
CA GLU A 180 28.40 -10.07 7.64
C GLU A 180 27.52 -8.92 7.13
N GLU A 181 27.06 -9.00 5.89
CA GLU A 181 26.01 -8.11 5.42
C GLU A 181 24.68 -8.69 5.89
N GLU A 182 24.11 -8.10 6.91
CA GLU A 182 22.78 -8.48 7.38
C GLU A 182 21.73 -7.76 6.57
N ILE A 183 20.79 -8.56 6.06
CA ILE A 183 19.59 -8.05 5.42
C ILE A 183 18.57 -7.84 6.51
N THR A 184 18.33 -6.58 6.82
CA THR A 184 17.35 -6.22 7.83
C THR A 184 15.97 -6.14 7.20
N GLU A 185 15.09 -7.02 7.59
CA GLU A 185 13.68 -6.91 7.25
C GLU A 185 13.09 -5.72 8.02
N LYS A 186 12.57 -4.72 7.27
CA LYS A 186 12.00 -3.52 7.87
C LYS A 186 10.57 -3.73 8.37
N TYR A 187 9.90 -4.78 7.90
CA TYR A 187 8.53 -5.07 8.29
C TYR A 187 8.47 -5.98 9.51
N LYS A 188 7.76 -5.53 10.55
CA LYS A 188 7.30 -6.37 11.65
C LYS A 188 5.80 -6.14 11.83
N PRO A 189 4.97 -7.19 11.72
CA PRO A 189 3.56 -7.07 12.02
C PRO A 189 3.37 -6.50 13.44
N ARG A 190 2.41 -5.62 13.61
CA ARG A 190 1.99 -5.24 14.97
C ARG A 190 1.17 -6.39 15.53
N THR A 191 1.66 -6.97 16.60
CA THR A 191 0.91 -7.99 17.35
C THR A 191 0.36 -7.40 18.64
N GLU A 192 -0.83 -7.78 18.99
CA GLU A 192 -1.45 -7.49 20.28
C GLU A 192 -1.68 -8.79 21.02
N THR A 193 -1.41 -8.79 22.31
CA THR A 193 -1.68 -9.95 23.15
C THR A 193 -3.16 -9.99 23.48
N CYS A 194 -3.85 -10.97 22.94
CA CYS A 194 -5.25 -11.27 23.24
C CYS A 194 -5.36 -12.38 24.28
N ILE A 195 -6.52 -12.47 24.90
CA ILE A 195 -6.84 -13.43 25.95
C ILE A 195 -8.02 -14.27 25.48
N ARG A 196 -7.96 -15.59 25.72
CA ARG A 196 -9.09 -16.50 25.50
C ARG A 196 -9.17 -17.55 26.60
N LEU A 197 -10.35 -18.18 26.72
CA LEU A 197 -10.50 -19.37 27.55
C LEU A 197 -9.64 -20.50 26.99
N THR A 198 -9.06 -21.30 27.87
CA THR A 198 -8.42 -22.55 27.45
C THR A 198 -9.49 -23.57 27.04
N GLU A 199 -9.12 -24.51 26.20
CA GLU A 199 -10.02 -25.51 25.62
C GLU A 199 -10.80 -26.31 26.70
N ALA A 200 -10.16 -26.54 27.84
CA ALA A 200 -10.76 -27.23 28.98
C ALA A 200 -11.98 -26.51 29.61
N TYR A 201 -11.98 -25.16 29.55
CA TYR A 201 -13.03 -24.33 30.16
C TYR A 201 -14.09 -23.86 29.15
N HIS A 202 -14.10 -24.39 27.93
CA HIS A 202 -15.23 -24.28 27.02
C HIS A 202 -16.40 -25.17 27.44
N ASP A 203 -16.16 -26.13 28.36
CA ASP A 203 -17.22 -26.86 29.06
C ASP A 203 -17.82 -25.94 30.14
N GLU A 204 -19.07 -25.55 29.96
CA GLU A 204 -19.80 -24.68 30.91
C GLU A 204 -19.83 -25.24 32.32
N SER A 205 -19.92 -26.59 32.48
CA SER A 205 -20.00 -27.22 33.80
C SER A 205 -18.68 -27.08 34.57
N LEU A 206 -17.55 -27.24 33.89
CA LEU A 206 -16.21 -27.06 34.47
C LEU A 206 -15.94 -25.60 34.79
N LEU A 207 -16.37 -24.68 33.92
CA LEU A 207 -16.25 -23.23 34.13
C LEU A 207 -17.05 -22.79 35.36
N HIS A 208 -18.30 -23.22 35.50
CA HIS A 208 -19.14 -22.90 36.67
C HIS A 208 -18.55 -23.44 37.97
N ALA A 209 -18.06 -24.68 37.96
CA ALA A 209 -17.41 -25.27 39.14
C ALA A 209 -16.17 -24.45 39.59
N GLU A 210 -15.36 -23.97 38.62
CA GLU A 210 -14.21 -23.16 38.96
C GLU A 210 -14.62 -21.74 39.39
N MET A 211 -15.67 -21.17 38.82
CA MET A 211 -16.24 -19.88 39.28
C MET A 211 -16.73 -19.98 40.73
N ASP A 212 -17.39 -21.04 41.11
CA ASP A 212 -17.82 -21.31 42.51
C ASP A 212 -16.60 -21.45 43.44
N ARG A 213 -15.53 -22.06 42.98
CA ARG A 213 -14.29 -22.18 43.72
C ARG A 213 -13.60 -20.83 43.92
N LEU A 214 -13.57 -20.01 42.86
CA LEU A 214 -13.00 -18.66 42.90
C LEU A 214 -13.82 -17.75 43.81
N SER A 215 -15.14 -17.88 43.84
CA SER A 215 -16.03 -17.06 44.69
C SER A 215 -15.67 -17.19 46.18
N LYS A 216 -15.26 -18.39 46.61
CA LYS A 216 -14.94 -18.70 48.01
C LYS A 216 -13.51 -18.33 48.40
N ARG A 217 -12.56 -18.29 47.46
CA ARG A 217 -11.11 -18.19 47.76
C ARG A 217 -10.38 -17.04 47.10
N ALA A 218 -10.92 -16.49 45.98
CA ALA A 218 -10.22 -15.50 45.15
C ALA A 218 -11.20 -14.61 44.39
N PHE A 219 -12.07 -13.92 45.11
CA PHE A 219 -13.17 -13.11 44.56
C PHE A 219 -12.71 -12.12 43.48
N LYS A 220 -11.54 -11.50 43.65
CA LYS A 220 -10.97 -10.59 42.63
C LYS A 220 -10.61 -11.27 41.31
N GLN A 221 -10.20 -12.56 41.35
CA GLN A 221 -9.97 -13.33 40.12
C GLN A 221 -11.30 -13.72 39.45
N LEU A 222 -12.35 -14.00 40.23
CA LEU A 222 -13.69 -14.19 39.71
C LEU A 222 -14.19 -12.96 38.98
N GLN A 223 -14.02 -11.78 39.55
CA GLN A 223 -14.40 -10.52 38.89
C GLN A 223 -13.71 -10.35 37.53
N ALA A 224 -12.40 -10.62 37.45
CA ALA A 224 -11.66 -10.55 36.19
C ALA A 224 -12.15 -11.59 35.16
N LEU A 225 -12.47 -12.80 35.58
CA LEU A 225 -13.03 -13.85 34.72
C LEU A 225 -14.43 -13.47 34.23
N MET A 226 -15.30 -12.96 35.10
CA MET A 226 -16.65 -12.49 34.71
C MET A 226 -16.60 -11.32 33.72
N ALA A 227 -15.69 -10.37 33.93
CA ALA A 227 -15.51 -9.28 32.99
C ALA A 227 -15.05 -9.78 31.61
N TYR A 228 -14.10 -10.73 31.58
CA TYR A 228 -13.69 -11.37 30.33
C TYR A 228 -14.89 -12.05 29.64
N LEU A 229 -15.68 -12.86 30.34
CA LEU A 229 -16.84 -13.57 29.79
C LEU A 229 -17.91 -12.60 29.26
N SER A 230 -18.13 -11.48 29.96
CA SER A 230 -19.07 -10.44 29.54
C SER A 230 -18.64 -9.72 28.26
N ILE A 231 -17.36 -9.40 28.12
CA ILE A 231 -16.82 -8.70 26.96
C ILE A 231 -16.68 -9.67 25.78
N SER A 232 -16.11 -10.85 26.00
CA SER A 232 -15.81 -11.82 24.95
C SER A 232 -17.06 -12.47 24.36
N ARG A 233 -18.14 -12.59 25.15
CA ARG A 233 -19.36 -13.34 24.77
C ARG A 233 -19.01 -14.70 24.15
N CYS A 234 -18.00 -15.39 24.69
CA CYS A 234 -17.38 -16.56 24.07
C CYS A 234 -18.33 -17.73 23.81
N PHE A 235 -19.51 -17.76 24.45
CA PHE A 235 -20.58 -18.74 24.22
C PHE A 235 -21.69 -18.24 23.29
N SER A 236 -21.56 -17.06 22.69
CA SER A 236 -22.55 -16.53 21.74
C SER A 236 -22.23 -16.97 20.30
N GLU A 237 -23.19 -16.83 19.39
CA GLU A 237 -22.99 -17.07 17.95
C GLU A 237 -21.90 -16.18 17.32
N HIS A 238 -21.61 -15.02 17.94
CA HIS A 238 -20.60 -14.07 17.50
C HIS A 238 -19.69 -13.70 18.68
N PRO A 239 -18.69 -14.54 19.01
CA PRO A 239 -17.73 -14.24 20.06
C PRO A 239 -16.82 -13.07 19.67
N VAL A 240 -16.50 -12.22 20.64
CA VAL A 240 -15.62 -11.07 20.47
C VAL A 240 -14.24 -11.40 21.02
N GLU A 241 -13.21 -11.13 20.24
CA GLU A 241 -11.83 -11.24 20.70
C GLU A 241 -11.48 -10.11 21.65
N VAL A 242 -10.91 -10.43 22.81
CA VAL A 242 -10.59 -9.46 23.87
C VAL A 242 -9.08 -9.31 23.98
N SER A 243 -8.60 -8.08 23.82
CA SER A 243 -7.18 -7.80 24.03
C SER A 243 -6.86 -7.60 25.51
N ARG A 244 -5.63 -7.96 25.91
CA ARG A 244 -5.16 -7.76 27.29
C ARG A 244 -5.25 -6.30 27.77
N PRO A 245 -4.85 -5.29 26.96
CA PRO A 245 -5.04 -3.89 27.30
C PRO A 245 -6.49 -3.46 27.47
N GLU A 246 -7.40 -4.00 26.67
CA GLU A 246 -8.83 -3.70 26.75
C GLU A 246 -9.44 -4.21 28.07
N LEU A 247 -9.15 -5.47 28.42
CA LEU A 247 -9.62 -6.05 29.66
C LEU A 247 -9.08 -5.28 30.90
N LEU A 248 -7.85 -4.78 30.84
CA LEU A 248 -7.23 -3.97 31.90
C LEU A 248 -7.81 -2.55 32.03
N LYS A 249 -8.58 -2.05 31.04
CA LYS A 249 -9.32 -0.80 31.16
C LYS A 249 -10.60 -0.94 31.99
N THR A 250 -11.07 -2.17 32.22
CA THR A 250 -12.24 -2.41 33.05
C THR A 250 -11.92 -2.08 34.50
N PRO A 251 -12.75 -1.30 35.22
CA PRO A 251 -12.51 -0.96 36.62
C PRO A 251 -12.29 -2.21 37.47
N ASP A 252 -11.39 -2.09 38.47
CA ASP A 252 -11.05 -3.13 39.45
C ASP A 252 -10.31 -4.37 38.92
N ILE A 253 -9.89 -4.38 37.66
CA ILE A 253 -9.08 -5.46 37.08
C ILE A 253 -7.60 -5.05 37.04
N SER A 254 -6.75 -5.91 37.62
CA SER A 254 -5.30 -5.72 37.66
C SER A 254 -4.55 -6.80 36.88
N VAL A 255 -3.32 -6.49 36.48
CA VAL A 255 -2.40 -7.43 35.81
C VAL A 255 -2.20 -8.71 36.65
N ALA A 256 -2.07 -8.58 37.99
CA ALA A 256 -1.86 -9.71 38.87
C ALA A 256 -3.02 -10.70 38.89
N GLN A 257 -4.26 -10.23 38.72
CA GLN A 257 -5.45 -11.09 38.65
C GLN A 257 -5.49 -11.88 37.35
N LEU A 258 -5.17 -11.24 36.22
CA LEU A 258 -5.11 -11.90 34.91
C LEU A 258 -3.99 -12.93 34.87
N ASP A 259 -2.79 -12.57 35.34
CA ASP A 259 -1.66 -13.49 35.38
C ASP A 259 -1.91 -14.70 36.32
N ALA A 260 -2.72 -14.52 37.36
CA ALA A 260 -3.14 -15.63 38.20
C ALA A 260 -4.12 -16.58 37.50
N LEU A 261 -5.06 -16.06 36.69
CA LEU A 261 -5.98 -16.87 35.89
C LEU A 261 -5.24 -17.61 34.76
N ILE A 262 -4.24 -16.96 34.14
CA ILE A 262 -3.38 -17.59 33.13
C ILE A 262 -2.53 -18.70 33.75
N ARG A 263 -1.91 -18.46 34.89
CA ARG A 263 -1.13 -19.49 35.61
C ARG A 263 -1.95 -20.68 36.06
N LYS A 264 -3.24 -20.48 36.32
CA LYS A 264 -4.18 -21.57 36.66
C LYS A 264 -4.68 -22.34 35.43
N GLY A 265 -4.32 -21.89 34.22
CA GLY A 265 -4.77 -22.51 32.98
C GLY A 265 -6.25 -22.29 32.67
N ILE A 266 -6.88 -21.27 33.27
CA ILE A 266 -8.28 -20.90 32.97
C ILE A 266 -8.32 -20.02 31.73
N LEU A 267 -7.42 -19.07 31.64
CA LEU A 267 -7.21 -18.20 30.50
C LEU A 267 -5.85 -18.51 29.86
N GLU A 268 -5.73 -18.27 28.57
CA GLU A 268 -4.46 -18.30 27.87
C GLU A 268 -4.28 -17.04 27.01
N THR A 269 -3.03 -16.72 26.72
CA THR A 269 -2.70 -15.59 25.86
C THR A 269 -2.26 -16.07 24.48
N TYR A 270 -2.67 -15.36 23.44
CA TYR A 270 -2.20 -15.57 22.08
C TYR A 270 -1.89 -14.22 21.42
N LEU A 271 -1.04 -14.24 20.39
CA LEU A 271 -0.72 -13.05 19.63
C LEU A 271 -1.65 -12.93 18.42
N ARG A 272 -2.33 -11.81 18.33
CA ARG A 272 -3.14 -11.45 17.17
C ARG A 272 -2.40 -10.38 16.37
N ASN A 273 -2.40 -10.51 15.04
CA ASN A 273 -1.96 -9.42 14.17
C ASN A 273 -3.02 -8.32 14.19
N VAL A 274 -2.63 -7.13 14.62
CA VAL A 274 -3.53 -5.97 14.70
C VAL A 274 -3.31 -5.10 13.48
N SER A 275 -4.40 -4.80 12.76
CA SER A 275 -4.39 -3.78 11.72
C SER A 275 -3.97 -2.43 12.30
N ARG A 276 -3.06 -1.73 11.62
CA ARG A 276 -2.68 -0.36 11.94
C ARG A 276 -3.62 0.66 11.33
N LEU A 277 -4.53 0.19 10.50
CA LEU A 277 -5.53 1.01 9.84
C LEU A 277 -6.66 1.31 10.82
N MET A 278 -6.94 2.58 11.06
CA MET A 278 -8.08 2.97 11.88
C MET A 278 -9.37 2.65 11.10
N HIS A 279 -10.12 1.69 11.61
CA HIS A 279 -11.52 1.53 11.25
C HIS A 279 -12.34 2.34 12.26
N ASP A 280 -12.92 3.47 11.83
CA ASP A 280 -13.99 4.10 12.59
C ASP A 280 -15.17 3.10 12.58
N ASP A 281 -15.72 2.77 13.74
CA ASP A 281 -16.91 1.91 13.89
C ASP A 281 -18.10 2.57 13.17
N ALA A 282 -18.18 2.33 11.88
CA ALA A 282 -19.28 2.79 11.05
C ALA A 282 -20.36 1.69 10.99
N SER A 283 -20.97 1.41 12.13
CA SER A 283 -22.23 0.68 12.16
C SER A 283 -23.37 1.67 11.97
N ASP A 284 -23.87 1.81 10.76
CA ASP A 284 -25.33 1.86 10.55
C ASP A 284 -25.72 1.77 9.07
N SER A 285 -26.41 0.67 8.79
CA SER A 285 -27.48 0.45 7.83
C SER A 285 -27.40 1.09 6.42
N SER A 286 -27.44 0.21 5.45
CA SER A 286 -27.97 0.35 4.09
C SER A 286 -29.02 1.48 3.96
N ARG A 287 -28.59 2.68 3.57
CA ARG A 287 -29.54 3.63 3.00
C ARG A 287 -29.72 3.26 1.54
N ASN A 288 -30.96 2.87 1.18
CA ASN A 288 -31.34 2.68 -0.22
C ASN A 288 -31.06 4.00 -0.97
N ILE A 289 -30.12 3.96 -1.91
CA ILE A 289 -29.87 5.09 -2.81
C ILE A 289 -31.08 5.21 -3.73
N ILE A 290 -31.74 6.35 -3.71
CA ILE A 290 -32.84 6.66 -4.64
C ILE A 290 -32.20 7.34 -5.86
N PHE A 291 -32.17 6.62 -6.97
CA PHE A 291 -31.66 7.14 -8.24
C PHE A 291 -32.72 7.96 -8.98
N SER A 292 -32.28 9.09 -9.55
CA SER A 292 -33.08 9.79 -10.55
C SER A 292 -33.24 8.96 -11.84
N ASP A 293 -34.20 9.32 -12.67
CA ASP A 293 -34.39 8.58 -13.93
C ASP A 293 -33.20 8.76 -14.86
N ALA A 294 -32.56 9.93 -14.87
CA ALA A 294 -31.31 10.16 -15.59
C ALA A 294 -30.18 9.25 -15.09
N GLN A 295 -30.02 9.06 -13.78
CA GLN A 295 -29.03 8.16 -13.22
C GLN A 295 -29.33 6.69 -13.57
N LYS A 296 -30.59 6.25 -13.53
CA LYS A 296 -30.99 4.89 -13.92
C LYS A 296 -30.64 4.62 -15.38
N GLN A 297 -30.92 5.58 -16.28
CA GLN A 297 -30.56 5.47 -17.70
C GLN A 297 -29.05 5.36 -17.89
N VAL A 298 -28.27 6.23 -17.23
CA VAL A 298 -26.80 6.23 -17.24
C VAL A 298 -26.24 4.89 -16.74
N ILE A 299 -26.78 4.33 -15.65
CA ILE A 299 -26.37 3.03 -15.13
C ILE A 299 -26.62 1.92 -16.15
N ALA A 300 -27.78 1.92 -16.81
CA ALA A 300 -28.10 0.92 -17.84
C ALA A 300 -27.16 1.03 -19.05
N GLU A 301 -26.86 2.25 -19.50
CA GLU A 301 -25.93 2.51 -20.61
C GLU A 301 -24.50 2.10 -20.25
N LEU A 302 -24.01 2.45 -19.05
CA LEU A 302 -22.70 2.05 -18.55
C LEU A 302 -22.58 0.53 -18.47
N LYS A 303 -23.59 -0.19 -17.98
CA LYS A 303 -23.59 -1.66 -17.93
C LYS A 303 -23.45 -2.31 -19.31
N SER A 304 -24.04 -1.72 -20.33
CA SER A 304 -23.89 -2.18 -21.70
C SER A 304 -22.49 -1.95 -22.25
N LEU A 305 -21.89 -0.79 -21.96
CA LEU A 305 -20.56 -0.40 -22.45
C LEU A 305 -19.40 -1.05 -21.67
N LEU A 306 -19.57 -1.27 -20.37
CA LEU A 306 -18.58 -1.88 -19.48
C LEU A 306 -18.62 -3.41 -19.51
N ASN A 307 -18.92 -4.00 -20.65
CA ASN A 307 -18.88 -5.44 -20.82
C ASN A 307 -17.49 -5.90 -21.24
N GLY A 308 -16.96 -6.94 -20.57
CA GLY A 308 -15.61 -7.45 -20.84
C GLY A 308 -14.52 -6.43 -20.51
N THR A 309 -13.74 -6.02 -21.50
CA THR A 309 -12.65 -5.03 -21.40
C THR A 309 -13.06 -3.63 -21.85
N GLY A 310 -14.37 -3.32 -21.82
CA GLY A 310 -14.91 -2.04 -22.26
C GLY A 310 -14.34 -0.85 -21.45
N ILE A 311 -14.06 0.24 -22.15
CA ILE A 311 -13.66 1.51 -21.51
C ILE A 311 -14.78 2.51 -21.76
N ALA A 312 -15.29 3.15 -20.71
CA ALA A 312 -16.29 4.19 -20.80
C ALA A 312 -15.85 5.50 -20.13
N LEU A 313 -16.23 6.62 -20.74
CA LEU A 313 -16.10 7.95 -20.18
C LEU A 313 -17.48 8.43 -19.69
N LEU A 314 -17.64 8.57 -18.38
CA LEU A 314 -18.80 9.21 -17.77
C LEU A 314 -18.52 10.73 -17.62
N LYS A 315 -19.08 11.51 -18.52
CA LYS A 315 -19.06 12.96 -18.42
C LYS A 315 -20.27 13.43 -17.64
N GLY A 316 -20.05 13.83 -16.38
CA GLY A 316 -21.13 14.26 -15.50
C GLY A 316 -20.85 15.59 -14.85
N VAL A 317 -21.78 16.54 -14.91
CA VAL A 317 -21.64 17.84 -14.27
C VAL A 317 -21.39 17.71 -12.76
N THR A 318 -20.82 18.72 -12.14
CA THR A 318 -20.62 18.76 -10.69
C THR A 318 -21.95 18.60 -9.97
N SER A 319 -22.01 17.77 -8.94
CA SER A 319 -23.24 17.43 -8.17
C SER A 319 -24.31 16.67 -8.99
N SER A 320 -23.92 15.99 -10.06
CA SER A 320 -24.85 15.11 -10.80
C SER A 320 -25.07 13.75 -10.14
N GLY A 321 -24.28 13.44 -9.11
CA GLY A 321 -24.35 12.13 -8.42
C GLY A 321 -23.52 11.03 -9.10
N LYS A 322 -22.39 11.37 -9.73
CA LYS A 322 -21.43 10.37 -10.26
C LYS A 322 -21.05 9.33 -9.21
N THR A 323 -20.80 9.77 -8.00
CA THR A 323 -20.38 8.88 -6.89
C THR A 323 -21.45 7.84 -6.57
N GLU A 324 -22.75 8.18 -6.62
CA GLU A 324 -23.85 7.23 -6.44
C GLU A 324 -23.86 6.16 -7.55
N VAL A 325 -23.61 6.58 -8.78
CA VAL A 325 -23.46 5.65 -9.92
C VAL A 325 -22.28 4.71 -9.69
N TYR A 326 -21.15 5.22 -9.21
CA TYR A 326 -19.98 4.39 -8.89
C TYR A 326 -20.30 3.38 -7.78
N ILE A 327 -20.93 3.82 -6.68
CA ILE A 327 -21.32 2.92 -5.57
C ILE A 327 -22.17 1.76 -6.09
N HIS A 328 -23.14 2.02 -6.96
CA HIS A 328 -23.98 0.97 -7.54
C HIS A 328 -23.18 -0.03 -8.40
N LEU A 329 -22.27 0.46 -9.23
CA LEU A 329 -21.41 -0.40 -10.05
C LEU A 329 -20.43 -1.21 -9.19
N ILE A 330 -19.88 -0.61 -8.14
CA ILE A 330 -19.01 -1.29 -7.17
C ILE A 330 -19.78 -2.42 -6.48
N GLU A 331 -21.00 -2.15 -5.99
CA GLU A 331 -21.86 -3.14 -5.32
C GLU A 331 -22.10 -4.37 -6.21
N GLU A 332 -22.37 -4.17 -7.49
CA GLU A 332 -22.57 -5.25 -8.43
C GLU A 332 -21.29 -6.08 -8.66
N VAL A 333 -20.12 -5.45 -8.69
CA VAL A 333 -18.85 -6.14 -8.88
C VAL A 333 -18.46 -6.96 -7.66
N ILE A 334 -18.59 -6.39 -6.46
CA ILE A 334 -18.25 -7.10 -5.22
C ILE A 334 -19.24 -8.22 -4.90
N SER A 335 -20.51 -8.10 -5.31
CA SER A 335 -21.48 -9.21 -5.19
C SER A 335 -21.10 -10.44 -6.02
N LYS A 336 -20.30 -10.24 -7.08
CA LYS A 336 -19.73 -11.31 -7.93
C LYS A 336 -18.41 -11.85 -7.37
N GLY A 337 -18.00 -11.44 -6.15
CA GLY A 337 -16.74 -11.86 -5.54
C GLY A 337 -15.51 -11.28 -6.23
N LYS A 338 -15.56 -10.10 -6.84
CA LYS A 338 -14.43 -9.47 -7.52
C LYS A 338 -13.93 -8.22 -6.80
N GLN A 339 -12.71 -7.79 -7.14
CA GLN A 339 -12.08 -6.60 -6.58
C GLN A 339 -12.33 -5.38 -7.46
N VAL A 340 -12.34 -4.21 -6.82
CA VAL A 340 -12.48 -2.90 -7.49
C VAL A 340 -11.29 -2.02 -7.12
N LEU A 341 -10.65 -1.42 -8.11
CA LEU A 341 -9.71 -0.31 -7.93
C LEU A 341 -10.42 1.01 -8.19
N TYR A 342 -10.41 1.88 -7.19
CA TYR A 342 -10.98 3.23 -7.32
C TYR A 342 -9.88 4.28 -7.14
N LEU A 343 -9.42 4.85 -8.25
CA LEU A 343 -8.41 5.89 -8.30
C LEU A 343 -9.03 7.28 -8.15
N LEU A 344 -8.41 8.07 -7.29
CA LEU A 344 -8.77 9.46 -6.99
C LEU A 344 -7.53 10.34 -7.00
N PRO A 345 -7.59 11.62 -7.42
CA PRO A 345 -6.53 12.57 -7.15
C PRO A 345 -6.23 12.67 -5.65
N GLU A 346 -4.96 12.90 -5.28
CA GLU A 346 -4.58 12.98 -3.86
C GLU A 346 -5.41 14.01 -3.07
N ILE A 347 -5.76 15.13 -3.70
CA ILE A 347 -6.60 16.17 -3.10
C ILE A 347 -8.06 15.76 -2.94
N ALA A 348 -8.55 14.84 -3.78
CA ALA A 348 -9.93 14.33 -3.73
C ALA A 348 -10.06 13.11 -2.79
N LEU A 349 -8.95 12.47 -2.42
CA LEU A 349 -8.93 11.37 -1.45
C LEU A 349 -9.12 11.92 -0.02
N THR A 350 -10.30 12.47 0.21
CA THR A 350 -10.65 13.11 1.48
C THR A 350 -11.29 12.10 2.43
N THR A 351 -11.24 12.41 3.73
CA THR A 351 -11.92 11.62 4.76
C THR A 351 -13.41 11.45 4.45
N GLN A 352 -14.02 12.41 3.78
CA GLN A 352 -15.45 12.38 3.42
C GLN A 352 -15.76 11.24 2.42
N ILE A 353 -14.99 11.10 1.34
CA ILE A 353 -15.23 10.03 0.35
C ILE A 353 -14.91 8.66 0.94
N ILE A 354 -13.86 8.56 1.75
CA ILE A 354 -13.48 7.33 2.44
C ILE A 354 -14.61 6.89 3.37
N ARG A 355 -15.07 7.76 4.30
CA ARG A 355 -16.18 7.46 5.21
C ARG A 355 -17.46 7.13 4.48
N ARG A 356 -17.72 7.81 3.36
CA ARG A 356 -18.90 7.52 2.54
C ARG A 356 -18.87 6.09 2.01
N LEU A 357 -17.76 5.63 1.46
CA LEU A 357 -17.63 4.27 0.93
C LEU A 357 -17.61 3.23 2.07
N GLN A 358 -16.93 3.50 3.16
CA GLN A 358 -16.93 2.64 4.34
C GLN A 358 -18.34 2.47 4.94
N LYS A 359 -19.16 3.52 4.88
CA LYS A 359 -20.58 3.43 5.31
C LYS A 359 -21.41 2.45 4.49
N TYR A 360 -21.12 2.29 3.18
CA TYR A 360 -21.83 1.34 2.31
C TYR A 360 -21.24 -0.06 2.35
N PHE A 361 -19.91 -0.16 2.44
CA PHE A 361 -19.20 -1.41 2.20
C PHE A 361 -18.42 -1.94 3.40
N GLY A 362 -18.39 -1.18 4.52
CA GLY A 362 -17.72 -1.59 5.76
C GLY A 362 -16.24 -1.90 5.57
N ASP A 363 -15.80 -2.99 6.17
CA ASP A 363 -14.40 -3.45 6.20
C ASP A 363 -13.86 -3.96 4.86
N LYS A 364 -14.73 -4.03 3.83
CA LYS A 364 -14.31 -4.39 2.47
C LYS A 364 -13.48 -3.31 1.79
N VAL A 365 -13.43 -2.10 2.38
CA VAL A 365 -12.78 -0.91 1.82
C VAL A 365 -11.39 -0.74 2.40
N GLY A 366 -10.36 -0.91 1.56
CA GLY A 366 -8.98 -0.55 1.85
C GLY A 366 -8.61 0.79 1.21
N VAL A 367 -7.80 1.59 1.90
CA VAL A 367 -7.33 2.89 1.41
C VAL A 367 -5.81 2.88 1.29
N TYR A 368 -5.28 3.16 0.10
CA TYR A 368 -3.84 3.22 -0.14
C TYR A 368 -3.42 4.68 -0.35
N HIS A 369 -2.80 5.27 0.68
CA HIS A 369 -2.50 6.70 0.70
C HIS A 369 -1.02 6.99 1.00
N SER A 370 -0.49 8.07 0.42
CA SER A 370 0.89 8.54 0.65
C SER A 370 1.18 8.93 2.11
N LYS A 371 0.14 9.32 2.89
CA LYS A 371 0.24 9.65 4.32
C LYS A 371 0.40 8.44 5.23
N TYR A 372 0.09 7.24 4.74
CA TYR A 372 0.26 6.04 5.53
C TYR A 372 1.73 5.71 5.70
N ASN A 373 2.09 5.23 6.88
CA ASN A 373 3.44 4.74 7.12
C ASN A 373 3.71 3.46 6.29
N GLU A 374 4.96 3.09 6.16
CA GLU A 374 5.37 1.95 5.33
C GLU A 374 4.72 0.63 5.77
N PHE A 375 4.48 0.45 7.07
CA PHE A 375 3.88 -0.78 7.59
C PHE A 375 2.39 -0.89 7.27
N GLU A 376 1.65 0.22 7.33
CA GLU A 376 0.25 0.29 6.89
C GLU A 376 0.13 -0.01 5.39
N ARG A 377 1.06 0.52 4.59
CA ARG A 377 1.10 0.25 3.15
C ARG A 377 1.34 -1.23 2.83
N ILE A 378 2.21 -1.92 3.60
CA ILE A 378 2.43 -3.36 3.46
C ILE A 378 1.20 -4.15 3.88
N GLU A 379 0.51 -3.74 4.94
CA GLU A 379 -0.72 -4.41 5.37
C GLU A 379 -1.77 -4.39 4.25
N ILE A 380 -1.96 -3.21 3.63
CA ILE A 380 -2.89 -3.07 2.51
C ILE A 380 -2.42 -3.91 1.32
N TRP A 381 -1.11 -3.90 1.02
CA TRP A 381 -0.52 -4.72 -0.03
C TRP A 381 -0.82 -6.20 0.16
N ASN A 382 -0.57 -6.71 1.35
CA ASN A 382 -0.83 -8.12 1.67
C ASN A 382 -2.31 -8.46 1.57
N LYS A 383 -3.21 -7.62 2.12
CA LYS A 383 -4.67 -7.83 2.03
C LYS A 383 -5.19 -7.74 0.59
N ALA A 384 -4.56 -6.96 -0.28
CA ALA A 384 -4.90 -6.92 -1.70
C ALA A 384 -4.48 -8.19 -2.45
N ASN A 385 -3.42 -8.87 -1.99
CA ASN A 385 -2.85 -10.08 -2.59
C ASN A 385 -3.54 -11.38 -2.14
N ILE A 386 -4.41 -11.33 -1.13
CA ILE A 386 -5.14 -12.52 -0.66
C ILE A 386 -6.24 -12.86 -1.67
N PRO A 387 -6.31 -14.11 -2.16
CA PRO A 387 -7.44 -14.54 -2.99
C PRO A 387 -8.77 -14.43 -2.23
N LEU A 388 -9.81 -13.93 -2.88
CA LEU A 388 -11.14 -13.76 -2.27
C LEU A 388 -11.82 -15.07 -1.85
N SER A 389 -11.32 -16.20 -2.35
CA SER A 389 -11.76 -17.55 -1.98
C SER A 389 -11.18 -18.05 -0.64
N ASP A 390 -10.18 -17.36 -0.10
CA ASP A 390 -9.51 -17.76 1.12
C ASP A 390 -10.18 -17.10 2.34
N ASN A 391 -11.10 -17.85 2.95
CA ASN A 391 -11.93 -17.37 4.08
C ASN A 391 -11.22 -17.44 5.44
N GLN A 392 -9.91 -17.70 5.51
CA GLN A 392 -9.22 -17.85 6.78
C GLN A 392 -8.69 -16.51 7.32
N GLN A 393 -9.19 -16.10 8.48
CA GLN A 393 -8.68 -15.10 9.46
C GLN A 393 -8.28 -13.67 8.98
N ASN A 394 -7.94 -13.48 7.70
CA ASN A 394 -7.60 -12.16 7.15
C ASN A 394 -8.55 -11.84 6.00
N GLN A 395 -9.60 -11.07 6.26
CA GLN A 395 -10.53 -10.67 5.20
C GLN A 395 -9.80 -9.83 4.14
N PRO A 396 -9.80 -10.26 2.86
CA PRO A 396 -9.21 -9.49 1.78
C PRO A 396 -10.02 -8.21 1.51
N TYR A 397 -9.33 -7.14 1.11
CA TYR A 397 -10.03 -5.97 0.62
C TYR A 397 -10.63 -6.23 -0.77
N GLN A 398 -11.92 -5.93 -0.91
CA GLN A 398 -12.61 -6.01 -2.20
C GLN A 398 -12.59 -4.66 -2.94
N ILE A 399 -12.54 -3.55 -2.21
CA ILE A 399 -12.50 -2.20 -2.77
C ILE A 399 -11.22 -1.53 -2.29
N LEU A 400 -10.38 -1.13 -3.22
CA LEU A 400 -9.12 -0.45 -2.93
C LEU A 400 -9.17 0.97 -3.50
N LEU A 401 -9.20 1.95 -2.58
CA LEU A 401 -9.13 3.37 -2.91
C LEU A 401 -7.69 3.84 -2.85
N GLY A 402 -7.31 4.71 -3.74
CA GLY A 402 -6.00 5.36 -3.63
C GLY A 402 -5.72 6.37 -4.74
N ALA A 403 -4.60 7.05 -4.56
CA ALA A 403 -4.02 7.89 -5.60
C ALA A 403 -3.30 7.02 -6.65
N ARG A 404 -2.60 7.65 -7.58
CA ARG A 404 -1.88 6.98 -8.69
C ARG A 404 -1.07 5.74 -8.29
N SER A 405 -0.47 5.71 -7.10
CA SER A 405 0.35 4.58 -6.64
C SER A 405 -0.45 3.32 -6.29
N ALA A 406 -1.77 3.44 -6.06
CA ALA A 406 -2.63 2.29 -5.82
C ALA A 406 -2.76 1.36 -7.05
N LEU A 407 -2.40 1.87 -8.23
CA LEU A 407 -2.33 1.09 -9.46
C LEU A 407 -1.39 -0.13 -9.37
N PHE A 408 -0.36 -0.05 -8.52
CA PHE A 408 0.65 -1.10 -8.37
C PHE A 408 0.26 -2.22 -7.40
N LEU A 409 -0.88 -2.12 -6.72
CA LEU A 409 -1.31 -3.13 -5.76
C LEU A 409 -1.51 -4.52 -6.42
N PRO A 410 -1.26 -5.62 -5.70
CA PRO A 410 -1.29 -6.97 -6.23
C PRO A 410 -2.71 -7.55 -6.30
N PHE A 411 -3.55 -7.00 -7.15
CA PHE A 411 -4.90 -7.51 -7.35
C PHE A 411 -4.89 -8.95 -7.87
N THR A 412 -5.76 -9.79 -7.32
CA THR A 412 -5.89 -11.20 -7.73
C THR A 412 -7.03 -11.40 -8.73
N ASP A 413 -8.21 -10.85 -8.46
CA ASP A 413 -9.39 -10.95 -9.34
C ASP A 413 -10.12 -9.61 -9.47
N MET A 414 -9.58 -8.74 -10.30
CA MET A 414 -10.13 -7.41 -10.54
C MET A 414 -11.37 -7.47 -11.47
N GLY A 415 -12.43 -6.79 -11.06
CA GLY A 415 -13.70 -6.74 -11.82
C GLY A 415 -14.05 -5.38 -12.38
N LEU A 416 -13.45 -4.29 -11.84
CA LEU A 416 -13.70 -2.93 -12.32
C LEU A 416 -12.57 -1.99 -11.88
N ILE A 417 -12.20 -1.08 -12.76
CA ILE A 417 -11.32 0.05 -12.43
C ILE A 417 -12.11 1.35 -12.63
N ILE A 418 -12.14 2.21 -11.62
CA ILE A 418 -12.72 3.55 -11.69
C ILE A 418 -11.59 4.57 -11.55
N VAL A 419 -11.53 5.53 -12.47
CA VAL A 419 -10.61 6.66 -12.42
C VAL A 419 -11.46 7.92 -12.36
N ASP A 420 -11.65 8.45 -11.17
CA ASP A 420 -12.46 9.66 -10.99
C ASP A 420 -11.62 10.92 -11.16
N GLU A 421 -12.24 12.00 -11.64
CA GLU A 421 -11.57 13.23 -12.05
C GLU A 421 -10.34 12.94 -12.95
N GLU A 422 -10.56 12.11 -14.00
CA GLU A 422 -9.52 11.53 -14.87
C GLU A 422 -8.60 12.56 -15.53
N HIS A 423 -9.06 13.80 -15.61
CA HIS A 423 -8.34 14.94 -16.19
C HIS A 423 -7.26 15.52 -15.27
N ASP A 424 -7.25 15.13 -13.98
CA ASP A 424 -6.37 15.74 -12.99
C ASP A 424 -4.90 15.42 -13.27
N SER A 425 -4.06 16.46 -13.22
CA SER A 425 -2.65 16.37 -13.52
C SER A 425 -1.85 15.53 -12.51
N SER A 426 -2.38 15.30 -11.31
CA SER A 426 -1.73 14.48 -10.27
C SER A 426 -1.63 12.99 -10.65
N TYR A 427 -2.39 12.54 -11.64
CA TYR A 427 -2.22 11.20 -12.20
C TYR A 427 -0.92 11.02 -12.97
N LYS A 428 -0.28 12.12 -13.42
CA LYS A 428 1.03 12.07 -14.05
C LYS A 428 2.15 12.10 -13.01
N GLN A 429 3.02 11.10 -13.03
CA GLN A 429 4.29 11.12 -12.32
C GLN A 429 5.34 11.79 -13.18
N ASN A 430 5.90 12.91 -12.72
CA ASN A 430 6.92 13.64 -13.45
C ASN A 430 8.33 13.14 -13.13
N ASP A 431 8.59 12.82 -11.86
CA ASP A 431 9.86 12.32 -11.37
C ASP A 431 9.64 11.52 -10.06
N PRO A 432 10.40 10.46 -9.78
CA PRO A 432 11.37 9.77 -10.66
C PRO A 432 10.70 8.92 -11.75
N ALA A 433 11.52 8.24 -12.58
CA ALA A 433 11.01 7.19 -13.46
C ALA A 433 10.37 6.03 -12.63
N PRO A 434 9.34 5.38 -13.19
CA PRO A 434 8.66 5.60 -14.46
C PRO A 434 7.85 6.90 -14.46
N ARG A 435 7.92 7.67 -15.57
CA ARG A 435 7.14 8.90 -15.72
C ARG A 435 5.76 8.60 -16.31
N TYR A 436 5.02 7.73 -15.64
CA TYR A 436 3.73 7.20 -16.10
C TYR A 436 2.56 8.15 -15.83
N ASN A 437 1.48 7.95 -16.58
CA ASN A 437 0.16 8.50 -16.28
C ASN A 437 -0.73 7.36 -15.77
N ALA A 438 -1.24 7.49 -14.55
CA ALA A 438 -2.02 6.43 -13.92
C ALA A 438 -3.36 6.18 -14.62
N ARG A 439 -4.00 7.20 -15.22
CA ARG A 439 -5.21 7.04 -16.04
C ARG A 439 -4.93 6.09 -17.22
N ASP A 440 -3.86 6.38 -17.97
CA ASP A 440 -3.52 5.58 -19.16
C ASP A 440 -3.05 4.17 -18.75
N ALA A 441 -2.26 4.06 -17.69
CA ALA A 441 -1.84 2.78 -17.15
C ALA A 441 -3.01 1.96 -16.56
N ALA A 442 -4.07 2.60 -16.04
CA ALA A 442 -5.28 1.94 -15.60
C ALA A 442 -6.04 1.26 -16.76
N THR A 443 -6.02 1.85 -17.95
CA THR A 443 -6.64 1.21 -19.13
C THR A 443 -5.89 -0.07 -19.53
N MET A 444 -4.55 -0.07 -19.45
CA MET A 444 -3.75 -1.27 -19.68
C MET A 444 -3.94 -2.31 -18.57
N LEU A 445 -4.02 -1.87 -17.31
CA LEU A 445 -4.31 -2.77 -16.19
C LEU A 445 -5.66 -3.47 -16.37
N GLY A 446 -6.69 -2.72 -16.84
CA GLY A 446 -7.99 -3.29 -17.19
C GLY A 446 -7.88 -4.35 -18.30
N TYR A 447 -7.08 -4.09 -19.32
CA TYR A 447 -6.80 -5.06 -20.38
C TYR A 447 -6.11 -6.33 -19.84
N ILE A 448 -5.08 -6.18 -19.01
CA ILE A 448 -4.35 -7.32 -18.40
C ILE A 448 -5.28 -8.16 -17.51
N HIS A 449 -6.14 -7.52 -16.73
CA HIS A 449 -7.10 -8.18 -15.84
C HIS A 449 -8.39 -8.64 -16.54
N GLN A 450 -8.56 -8.32 -17.82
CA GLN A 450 -9.80 -8.58 -18.57
C GLN A 450 -11.03 -8.00 -17.87
N CYS A 451 -10.91 -6.77 -17.37
CA CYS A 451 -11.98 -6.06 -16.68
C CYS A 451 -12.22 -4.66 -17.27
N PRO A 452 -13.43 -4.11 -17.14
CA PRO A 452 -13.77 -2.80 -17.66
C PRO A 452 -13.11 -1.66 -16.87
N VAL A 453 -13.00 -0.51 -17.55
CA VAL A 453 -12.46 0.73 -16.96
C VAL A 453 -13.48 1.86 -17.16
N LEU A 454 -13.83 2.53 -16.06
CA LEU A 454 -14.71 3.69 -16.05
C LEU A 454 -13.87 4.94 -15.73
N LEU A 455 -13.80 5.86 -16.68
CA LEU A 455 -13.22 7.18 -16.51
C LEU A 455 -14.34 8.17 -16.17
N GLY A 456 -14.20 8.94 -15.10
CA GLY A 456 -15.21 9.89 -14.69
C GLY A 456 -14.67 11.31 -14.60
N SER A 457 -15.41 12.29 -15.11
CA SER A 457 -15.05 13.69 -15.00
C SER A 457 -16.22 14.62 -15.30
N ALA A 458 -16.19 15.82 -14.71
CA ALA A 458 -17.05 16.93 -15.13
C ALA A 458 -16.46 17.66 -16.33
N THR A 459 -15.14 17.71 -16.42
CA THR A 459 -14.33 18.40 -17.43
C THR A 459 -13.28 17.44 -18.00
N PRO A 460 -13.69 16.48 -18.82
CA PRO A 460 -12.78 15.44 -19.33
C PRO A 460 -11.55 16.03 -20.02
N SER A 461 -10.44 15.31 -19.92
CA SER A 461 -9.25 15.63 -20.70
C SER A 461 -9.53 15.53 -22.21
N VAL A 462 -8.80 16.29 -23.00
CA VAL A 462 -8.99 16.31 -24.48
C VAL A 462 -8.77 14.91 -25.05
N GLU A 463 -7.78 14.18 -24.52
CA GLU A 463 -7.43 12.82 -24.97
C GLU A 463 -8.57 11.83 -24.69
N SER A 464 -9.10 11.82 -23.47
CA SER A 464 -10.21 10.91 -23.10
C SER A 464 -11.49 11.26 -23.86
N TYR A 465 -11.78 12.56 -24.00
CA TYR A 465 -12.95 13.01 -24.74
C TYR A 465 -12.84 12.67 -26.23
N PHE A 466 -11.67 12.89 -26.83
CA PHE A 466 -11.42 12.50 -28.24
C PHE A 466 -11.57 11.00 -28.44
N ASN A 467 -11.00 10.17 -27.55
CA ASN A 467 -11.17 8.72 -27.62
C ASN A 467 -12.64 8.28 -27.50
N ALA A 468 -13.43 9.01 -26.70
CA ALA A 468 -14.85 8.72 -26.55
C ALA A 468 -15.67 9.13 -27.78
N VAL A 469 -15.42 10.32 -28.33
CA VAL A 469 -16.13 10.81 -29.54
C VAL A 469 -15.74 10.01 -30.78
N SER A 470 -14.49 9.54 -30.88
CA SER A 470 -14.03 8.68 -31.98
C SER A 470 -14.52 7.22 -31.89
N GLY A 471 -15.26 6.86 -30.83
CA GLY A 471 -15.80 5.52 -30.65
C GLY A 471 -14.81 4.50 -30.07
N LYS A 472 -13.61 4.93 -29.65
CA LYS A 472 -12.64 4.07 -28.98
C LYS A 472 -13.07 3.78 -27.52
N TYR A 473 -13.71 4.74 -26.87
CA TYR A 473 -14.35 4.61 -25.56
C TYR A 473 -15.85 4.81 -25.71
N GLY A 474 -16.64 4.20 -24.82
CA GLY A 474 -18.05 4.56 -24.69
C GLY A 474 -18.17 5.96 -24.08
N LEU A 475 -19.09 6.80 -24.57
CA LEU A 475 -19.37 8.12 -24.01
C LEU A 475 -20.75 8.12 -23.37
N VAL A 476 -20.82 8.39 -22.08
CA VAL A 476 -22.08 8.53 -21.34
C VAL A 476 -22.14 9.91 -20.68
N ASN A 477 -23.28 10.58 -20.82
CA ASN A 477 -23.46 11.94 -20.31
C ASN A 477 -24.48 11.96 -19.17
N LEU A 478 -24.10 12.58 -18.03
CA LEU A 478 -24.97 12.85 -16.90
C LEU A 478 -25.05 14.36 -16.67
N ASN A 479 -25.91 15.02 -17.43
CA ASN A 479 -25.97 16.47 -17.53
C ASN A 479 -26.87 17.13 -16.46
N GLU A 480 -27.67 16.37 -15.75
CA GLU A 480 -28.58 16.88 -14.73
C GLU A 480 -27.94 16.89 -13.36
N ARG A 481 -28.10 17.99 -12.62
CA ARG A 481 -27.74 18.06 -11.21
C ARG A 481 -28.80 17.38 -10.35
N PHE A 482 -28.35 16.75 -9.29
CA PHE A 482 -29.26 16.19 -8.29
C PHE A 482 -30.12 17.31 -7.67
N GLY A 483 -31.45 17.11 -7.58
CA GLY A 483 -32.39 18.07 -7.01
C GLY A 483 -32.80 19.22 -7.94
N SER A 484 -32.63 19.06 -9.27
CA SER A 484 -33.05 20.07 -10.29
C SER A 484 -32.42 21.45 -10.13
N MET A 485 -31.23 21.54 -9.50
CA MET A 485 -30.52 22.80 -9.34
C MET A 485 -30.03 23.30 -10.70
N GLN A 486 -30.36 24.55 -11.00
CA GLN A 486 -29.91 25.21 -12.24
C GLN A 486 -28.40 25.45 -12.25
N MET A 487 -27.82 25.47 -13.43
CA MET A 487 -26.42 25.88 -13.61
C MET A 487 -26.28 27.37 -13.32
N PRO A 488 -25.15 27.84 -12.74
CA PRO A 488 -24.91 29.26 -12.54
C PRO A 488 -24.79 29.97 -13.88
N GLU A 489 -25.20 31.25 -13.90
CA GLU A 489 -24.94 32.10 -15.06
C GLU A 489 -23.44 32.39 -15.18
N ILE A 490 -22.88 32.15 -16.37
CA ILE A 490 -21.47 32.41 -16.67
C ILE A 490 -21.37 33.63 -17.59
N ARG A 491 -20.73 34.70 -17.10
CA ARG A 491 -20.45 35.89 -17.87
C ARG A 491 -18.98 35.97 -18.25
N ILE A 492 -18.71 36.00 -19.55
CA ILE A 492 -17.36 36.09 -20.07
C ILE A 492 -17.03 37.54 -20.36
N VAL A 493 -15.91 38.02 -19.83
CA VAL A 493 -15.45 39.41 -20.04
C VAL A 493 -14.14 39.39 -20.80
N ASN A 494 -14.07 40.18 -21.89
CA ASN A 494 -12.85 40.36 -22.68
C ASN A 494 -11.93 41.40 -22.00
N ILE A 495 -11.02 40.90 -21.16
CA ILE A 495 -10.08 41.73 -20.40
C ILE A 495 -9.17 42.58 -21.34
N ARG A 496 -8.79 42.06 -22.53
CA ARG A 496 -7.95 42.83 -23.49
C ARG A 496 -8.67 44.04 -24.02
N GLU A 497 -9.95 43.94 -24.29
CA GLU A 497 -10.78 45.04 -24.74
C GLU A 497 -10.98 46.07 -23.63
N GLU A 498 -11.28 45.64 -22.43
CA GLU A 498 -11.42 46.50 -21.25
C GLU A 498 -10.12 47.27 -20.93
N ALA A 499 -8.97 46.59 -21.04
CA ALA A 499 -7.66 47.20 -20.88
C ALA A 499 -7.36 48.23 -21.98
N ARG A 500 -7.67 47.91 -23.27
CA ARG A 500 -7.49 48.81 -24.39
C ARG A 500 -8.32 50.10 -24.25
N MET A 501 -9.52 49.94 -23.69
CA MET A 501 -10.43 51.06 -23.41
C MET A 501 -10.09 51.78 -22.10
N LYS A 502 -9.02 51.40 -21.39
CA LYS A 502 -8.59 51.95 -20.09
C LYS A 502 -9.67 51.95 -19.02
N ARG A 503 -10.57 50.93 -19.04
CA ARG A 503 -11.66 50.79 -18.09
C ARG A 503 -11.32 49.88 -16.90
N MET A 504 -10.21 49.16 -16.97
CA MET A 504 -9.74 48.31 -15.90
C MET A 504 -9.34 49.09 -14.65
N LYS A 505 -9.71 48.60 -13.45
CA LYS A 505 -9.15 49.05 -12.18
C LYS A 505 -8.19 47.99 -11.67
N SER A 506 -6.88 48.25 -11.86
CA SER A 506 -5.84 47.23 -11.64
C SER A 506 -6.14 45.96 -12.48
N HIS A 507 -6.36 44.81 -11.87
CA HIS A 507 -6.64 43.55 -12.54
C HIS A 507 -8.14 43.25 -12.70
N PHE A 508 -9.03 44.15 -12.28
CA PHE A 508 -10.47 43.93 -12.26
C PHE A 508 -11.18 44.71 -13.37
N SER A 509 -12.07 44.01 -14.08
CA SER A 509 -12.94 44.67 -15.07
C SER A 509 -14.10 45.38 -14.36
N PRO A 510 -14.69 46.43 -15.01
CA PRO A 510 -15.87 47.10 -14.47
C PRO A 510 -17.01 46.11 -14.15
N GLN A 511 -17.30 45.20 -15.07
CA GLN A 511 -18.37 44.17 -14.90
C GLN A 511 -18.16 43.32 -13.67
N LEU A 512 -16.90 42.91 -13.37
CA LEU A 512 -16.59 42.13 -12.17
C LEU A 512 -16.79 42.97 -10.91
N LEU A 513 -16.35 44.23 -10.92
CA LEU A 513 -16.51 45.12 -9.77
C LEU A 513 -17.98 45.42 -9.48
N ASP A 514 -18.79 45.63 -10.53
CA ASP A 514 -20.23 45.85 -10.39
C ASP A 514 -20.94 44.60 -9.84
N ALA A 515 -20.58 43.39 -10.30
CA ALA A 515 -21.10 42.14 -9.80
C ALA A 515 -20.75 41.91 -8.32
N ILE A 516 -19.48 42.20 -7.94
CA ILE A 516 -19.04 42.12 -6.54
C ILE A 516 -19.85 43.06 -5.68
N LYS A 517 -20.02 44.31 -6.14
CA LYS A 517 -20.78 45.32 -5.40
C LYS A 517 -22.24 44.90 -5.22
N GLN A 518 -22.89 44.44 -6.30
CA GLN A 518 -24.27 43.94 -6.23
C GLN A 518 -24.45 42.82 -5.25
N ALA A 519 -23.54 41.83 -5.23
CA ALA A 519 -23.62 40.73 -4.29
C ALA A 519 -23.43 41.21 -2.84
N LEU A 520 -22.48 42.08 -2.58
CA LEU A 520 -22.23 42.63 -1.25
C LEU A 520 -23.40 43.51 -0.77
N ASP A 521 -23.99 44.35 -1.65
CA ASP A 521 -25.14 45.18 -1.34
C ASP A 521 -26.40 44.32 -1.03
N ALA A 522 -26.47 43.12 -1.63
CA ALA A 522 -27.51 42.13 -1.35
C ALA A 522 -27.25 41.28 -0.08
N GLY A 523 -26.10 41.48 0.60
CA GLY A 523 -25.70 40.69 1.76
C GLY A 523 -25.19 39.29 1.40
N GLU A 524 -24.83 39.06 0.15
CA GLU A 524 -24.31 37.80 -0.35
C GLU A 524 -22.77 37.73 -0.22
N GLN A 525 -22.23 36.51 -0.34
CA GLN A 525 -20.79 36.26 -0.27
C GLN A 525 -20.17 36.22 -1.67
N VAL A 526 -18.90 36.65 -1.78
CA VAL A 526 -18.13 36.66 -3.02
C VAL A 526 -16.89 35.80 -2.87
N ILE A 527 -16.66 34.90 -3.84
CA ILE A 527 -15.42 34.11 -3.94
C ILE A 527 -14.64 34.60 -5.14
N LEU A 528 -13.42 35.11 -4.90
CA LEU A 528 -12.48 35.46 -5.96
C LEU A 528 -11.50 34.30 -6.16
N PHE A 529 -11.50 33.73 -7.35
CA PHE A 529 -10.59 32.66 -7.72
C PHE A 529 -9.53 33.15 -8.69
N GLN A 530 -8.27 32.98 -8.31
CA GLN A 530 -7.12 33.27 -9.16
C GLN A 530 -6.31 32.00 -9.37
N ASN A 531 -6.24 31.51 -10.60
CA ASN A 531 -5.53 30.26 -10.92
C ASN A 531 -4.01 30.45 -11.03
N ARG A 532 -3.37 31.06 -10.01
CA ARG A 532 -1.92 31.20 -9.90
C ARG A 532 -1.47 30.96 -8.45
N ARG A 533 -0.46 30.14 -8.26
CA ARG A 533 0.24 29.98 -6.98
C ARG A 533 1.47 30.89 -6.96
N GLY A 534 1.52 31.79 -5.96
CA GLY A 534 2.67 32.62 -5.66
C GLY A 534 2.87 33.85 -6.59
N PHE A 535 3.84 34.66 -6.25
CA PHE A 535 4.30 35.76 -7.08
C PHE A 535 5.06 35.22 -8.29
N SER A 536 4.80 35.83 -9.48
CA SER A 536 5.65 35.61 -10.65
C SER A 536 7.04 36.22 -10.36
N LEU A 537 8.07 35.38 -10.29
CA LEU A 537 9.46 35.81 -10.21
C LEU A 537 10.02 36.28 -11.58
N ARG A 538 9.15 36.63 -12.51
CA ARG A 538 9.58 37.13 -13.82
C ARG A 538 9.78 38.62 -13.75
N LEU A 539 11.02 39.04 -13.83
CA LEU A 539 11.39 40.42 -14.13
C LEU A 539 11.28 40.61 -15.66
N GLU A 540 10.37 41.44 -16.11
CA GLU A 540 10.32 41.88 -17.50
C GLU A 540 11.14 43.16 -17.61
N CYS A 541 12.07 43.22 -18.58
CA CYS A 541 12.80 44.43 -18.93
C CYS A 541 11.92 45.26 -19.89
N ASP A 542 11.71 46.52 -19.60
CA ASP A 542 10.90 47.45 -20.41
C ASP A 542 11.65 47.99 -21.63
N THR A 543 12.79 47.42 -22.00
CA THR A 543 13.59 47.84 -23.17
C THR A 543 13.40 46.90 -24.34
#